data_d93c2e9a7d024b37b2ba259762628246
#
_entry.id   d93c2e9a7d024b37b2ba259762628246
#
_cell.length_a   1.000
_cell.length_b   1.000
_cell.length_c   1.000
_cell.angle_alpha   90.00
_cell.angle_beta   90.00
_cell.angle_gamma   90.00
#
_symmetry.space_group_name_H-M   'P 1'
#
loop_
_entity.id
_entity.type
_entity.pdbx_description
1 polymer ?
#
loop_
_entity_poly.entity_id
_entity_poly.type
_entity_poly.pdbx_seq_one_letter_code
_entity_poly.pdbx_strand_id
1 'polypeptide(L)'
;MRRFSLRFVLLLLFGLLLYACRNDPGPVRLAPGVTAAEYRTFFLQAVRAEGHRIDFEERFDTAVRRALEAKGYRYHAEHGDLRVIYALGLQRQPGLEMRPVITQDGVFTQTQLTEDTEARLALRILDESNGRVLLESVLSRQLHDPALTQEAFDRGVVQLLKDFPSRSQP
;
A
#
# COMPACT_ATOMS: atom_id res chain seq x y z
N MET A 1 27.57 44.16 -5.03
CA MET A 1 26.79 43.18 -5.83
C MET A 1 26.86 41.72 -5.35
N ARG A 2 27.62 41.36 -4.30
CA ARG A 2 27.81 39.95 -3.84
C ARG A 2 26.76 39.43 -2.81
N ARG A 3 25.97 40.32 -2.23
CA ARG A 3 24.99 39.96 -1.19
C ARG A 3 23.60 39.55 -1.69
N PHE A 4 23.31 39.80 -2.98
CA PHE A 4 22.03 39.46 -3.59
C PHE A 4 21.98 38.01 -4.06
N SER A 5 23.11 37.42 -4.45
CA SER A 5 23.16 36.02 -4.95
C SER A 5 23.00 34.99 -3.81
N LEU A 6 23.45 35.30 -2.60
CA LEU A 6 23.37 34.36 -1.45
C LEU A 6 21.93 34.17 -0.96
N ARG A 7 21.12 35.23 -1.00
CA ARG A 7 19.69 35.17 -0.62
C ARG A 7 18.84 34.39 -1.64
N PHE A 8 19.19 34.49 -2.92
CA PHE A 8 18.52 33.76 -4.00
C PHE A 8 18.84 32.24 -3.92
N VAL A 9 20.09 31.89 -3.62
CA VAL A 9 20.51 30.49 -3.43
C VAL A 9 19.86 29.88 -2.19
N LEU A 10 19.71 30.64 -1.09
CA LEU A 10 19.06 30.19 0.13
C LEU A 10 17.54 29.93 -0.07
N LEU A 11 16.86 30.78 -0.85
CA LEU A 11 15.45 30.60 -1.21
C LEU A 11 15.21 29.40 -2.14
N LEU A 12 16.14 29.14 -3.05
CA LEU A 12 16.10 27.97 -3.94
C LEU A 12 16.32 26.65 -3.17
N LEU A 13 17.24 26.66 -2.19
CA LEU A 13 17.46 25.49 -1.32
C LEU A 13 16.25 25.22 -0.41
N PHE A 14 15.59 26.27 0.10
CA PHE A 14 14.40 26.11 0.94
C PHE A 14 13.18 25.59 0.15
N GLY A 15 13.07 25.97 -1.12
CA GLY A 15 12.04 25.45 -2.04
C GLY A 15 12.19 23.94 -2.34
N LEU A 16 13.43 23.44 -2.39
CA LEU A 16 13.70 22.00 -2.62
C LEU A 16 13.35 21.12 -1.41
N LEU A 17 13.41 21.68 -0.19
CA LEU A 17 13.08 20.92 1.03
C LEU A 17 11.56 20.72 1.23
N LEU A 18 10.71 21.53 0.59
CA LEU A 18 9.25 21.40 0.68
C LEU A 18 8.66 20.32 -0.26
N TYR A 19 9.45 19.81 -1.20
CA TYR A 19 9.02 18.74 -2.12
C TYR A 19 9.09 17.33 -1.50
N ALA A 20 9.65 17.18 -0.29
CA ALA A 20 9.91 15.88 0.33
C ALA A 20 8.73 15.28 1.12
N CYS A 21 7.61 16.01 1.30
CA CYS A 21 6.42 15.45 1.95
C CYS A 21 5.39 14.96 0.93
N ARG A 22 5.77 13.99 0.09
CA ARG A 22 4.79 13.14 -0.56
C ARG A 22 4.43 12.02 0.43
N ASN A 23 3.14 11.81 0.66
CA ASN A 23 2.62 10.60 1.28
C ASN A 23 2.97 9.41 0.37
N ASP A 24 4.18 8.90 0.52
CA ASP A 24 4.58 7.66 -0.15
C ASP A 24 3.79 6.52 0.51
N PRO A 25 3.07 5.71 -0.26
CA PRO A 25 2.64 4.41 0.24
C PRO A 25 3.91 3.72 0.74
N GLY A 26 3.91 3.28 2.00
CA GLY A 26 5.08 2.81 2.72
C GLY A 26 6.06 1.98 1.88
N PRO A 27 7.32 1.93 2.24
CA PRO A 27 8.38 1.47 1.35
C PRO A 27 8.14 0.03 0.89
N VAL A 28 7.85 -0.15 -0.40
CA VAL A 28 7.95 -1.45 -1.05
C VAL A 28 9.45 -1.75 -1.18
N ARG A 29 9.91 -2.83 -0.54
CA ARG A 29 11.30 -3.26 -0.59
C ARG A 29 11.41 -4.49 -1.46
N LEU A 30 12.09 -4.34 -2.60
CA LEU A 30 12.46 -5.44 -3.47
C LEU A 30 13.88 -5.88 -3.13
N ALA A 31 14.11 -7.18 -2.94
CA ALA A 31 15.44 -7.71 -2.72
C ALA A 31 16.31 -7.53 -3.98
N PRO A 32 17.61 -7.25 -3.83
CA PRO A 32 18.51 -7.12 -4.97
C PRO A 32 18.66 -8.46 -5.71
N GLY A 33 18.74 -8.38 -7.05
CA GLY A 33 18.99 -9.55 -7.91
C GLY A 33 17.79 -10.47 -8.11
N VAL A 34 16.56 -10.05 -7.78
CA VAL A 34 15.37 -10.84 -8.07
C VAL A 34 15.10 -10.84 -9.57
N THR A 35 15.08 -12.03 -10.19
CA THR A 35 14.80 -12.22 -11.61
C THR A 35 13.55 -13.09 -11.79
N ALA A 36 12.76 -12.79 -12.82
CA ALA A 36 11.55 -13.57 -13.13
C ALA A 36 11.86 -14.97 -13.67
N ALA A 37 13.08 -15.21 -14.16
CA ALA A 37 13.45 -16.47 -14.81
C ALA A 37 13.40 -17.68 -13.86
N GLU A 38 13.66 -17.45 -12.57
CA GLU A 38 13.75 -18.48 -11.55
C GLU A 38 12.39 -19.00 -11.08
N TYR A 39 11.32 -18.22 -11.25
CA TYR A 39 10.00 -18.51 -10.69
C TYR A 39 8.95 -18.62 -11.80
N ARG A 40 8.04 -19.60 -11.69
CA ARG A 40 6.96 -19.83 -12.66
C ARG A 40 5.58 -19.80 -12.05
N THR A 41 5.49 -20.25 -10.81
CA THR A 41 4.24 -20.50 -10.11
C THR A 41 4.21 -19.77 -8.78
N PHE A 42 3.00 -19.48 -8.30
CA PHE A 42 2.80 -18.87 -6.99
C PHE A 42 1.53 -19.39 -6.32
N PHE A 43 1.51 -19.29 -5.00
CA PHE A 43 0.33 -19.52 -4.18
C PHE A 43 0.16 -18.42 -3.14
N LEU A 44 -1.06 -18.28 -2.62
CA LEU A 44 -1.42 -17.25 -1.66
C LEU A 44 -1.62 -17.86 -0.28
N GLN A 45 -1.17 -17.14 0.76
CA GLN A 45 -1.34 -17.50 2.15
C GLN A 45 -1.80 -16.29 2.94
N ALA A 46 -3.08 -16.21 3.25
CA ALA A 46 -3.61 -15.19 4.14
C ALA A 46 -3.25 -15.49 5.60
N VAL A 47 -2.84 -14.46 6.33
CA VAL A 47 -2.67 -14.49 7.78
C VAL A 47 -3.76 -13.63 8.40
N ARG A 48 -4.57 -14.21 9.26
CA ARG A 48 -5.65 -13.47 9.93
C ARG A 48 -5.05 -12.47 10.93
N ALA A 49 -5.27 -11.21 10.65
CA ALA A 49 -4.90 -10.09 11.51
C ALA A 49 -6.12 -9.58 12.29
N GLU A 50 -5.88 -8.73 13.26
CA GLU A 50 -6.95 -7.97 13.91
C GLU A 50 -7.73 -7.14 12.86
N GLY A 51 -9.07 -7.14 12.98
CA GLY A 51 -9.92 -6.48 12.00
C GLY A 51 -10.02 -7.18 10.64
N HIS A 52 -9.62 -8.46 10.57
CA HIS A 52 -9.77 -9.29 9.37
C HIS A 52 -11.22 -9.32 8.87
N ARG A 53 -11.38 -9.23 7.54
CA ARG A 53 -12.66 -9.33 6.84
C ARG A 53 -12.52 -10.26 5.64
N ILE A 54 -13.41 -11.27 5.58
CA ILE A 54 -13.40 -12.29 4.52
C ILE A 54 -13.61 -11.66 3.14
N ASP A 55 -14.53 -10.71 3.01
CA ASP A 55 -14.83 -10.04 1.73
C ASP A 55 -13.63 -9.21 1.20
N PHE A 56 -12.77 -8.70 2.08
CA PHE A 56 -11.56 -8.00 1.70
C PHE A 56 -10.43 -8.97 1.33
N GLU A 57 -10.33 -10.09 2.04
CA GLU A 57 -9.41 -11.16 1.71
C GLU A 57 -9.68 -11.70 0.30
N GLU A 58 -10.93 -12.04 -0.03
CA GLU A 58 -11.32 -12.54 -1.35
C GLU A 58 -11.02 -11.54 -2.48
N ARG A 59 -11.27 -10.25 -2.25
CA ARG A 59 -10.95 -9.20 -3.23
C ARG A 59 -9.46 -9.01 -3.40
N PHE A 60 -8.71 -9.06 -2.30
CA PHE A 60 -7.26 -8.94 -2.34
C PHE A 60 -6.62 -10.13 -3.03
N ASP A 61 -7.05 -11.35 -2.73
CA ASP A 61 -6.62 -12.58 -3.41
C ASP A 61 -6.85 -12.48 -4.92
N THR A 62 -8.05 -12.06 -5.31
CA THR A 62 -8.39 -11.86 -6.73
C THR A 62 -7.46 -10.84 -7.39
N ALA A 63 -7.19 -9.72 -6.72
CA ALA A 63 -6.32 -8.67 -7.24
C ALA A 63 -4.87 -9.13 -7.38
N VAL A 64 -4.32 -9.83 -6.37
CA VAL A 64 -2.95 -10.37 -6.41
C VAL A 64 -2.80 -11.41 -7.50
N ARG A 65 -3.77 -12.32 -7.63
CA ARG A 65 -3.77 -13.33 -8.71
C ARG A 65 -3.72 -12.66 -10.07
N ARG A 66 -4.64 -11.74 -10.35
CA ARG A 66 -4.67 -11.02 -11.64
C ARG A 66 -3.37 -10.29 -11.93
N ALA A 67 -2.82 -9.60 -10.93
CA ALA A 67 -1.60 -8.83 -11.11
C ALA A 67 -0.36 -9.71 -11.38
N LEU A 68 -0.21 -10.84 -10.68
CA LEU A 68 0.90 -11.77 -10.91
C LEU A 68 0.71 -12.58 -12.20
N GLU A 69 -0.51 -12.98 -12.54
CA GLU A 69 -0.82 -13.64 -13.82
C GLU A 69 -0.55 -12.69 -15.01
N ALA A 70 -0.89 -11.42 -14.90
CA ALA A 70 -0.54 -10.40 -15.90
C ALA A 70 0.98 -10.22 -16.06
N LYS A 71 1.76 -10.52 -15.01
CA LYS A 71 3.23 -10.57 -15.05
C LYS A 71 3.80 -11.91 -15.56
N GLY A 72 2.94 -12.86 -15.96
CA GLY A 72 3.33 -14.14 -16.55
C GLY A 72 3.56 -15.28 -15.55
N TYR A 73 3.22 -15.10 -14.28
CA TYR A 73 3.23 -16.19 -13.29
C TYR A 73 1.93 -16.99 -13.35
N ARG A 74 1.95 -18.26 -12.90
CA ARG A 74 0.77 -19.12 -12.83
C ARG A 74 0.36 -19.37 -11.39
N TYR A 75 -0.91 -19.20 -11.11
CA TYR A 75 -1.45 -19.51 -9.79
C TYR A 75 -1.61 -21.01 -9.56
N HIS A 76 -1.28 -21.47 -8.35
CA HIS A 76 -1.61 -22.77 -7.79
C HIS A 76 -2.25 -22.59 -6.42
N ALA A 77 -3.17 -23.50 -6.05
CA ALA A 77 -3.91 -23.33 -4.79
C ALA A 77 -3.08 -23.62 -3.54
N GLU A 78 -2.14 -24.56 -3.61
CA GLU A 78 -1.49 -25.11 -2.42
C GLU A 78 0.04 -25.00 -2.43
N HIS A 79 0.66 -24.87 -3.60
CA HIS A 79 2.11 -24.84 -3.74
C HIS A 79 2.56 -24.02 -4.95
N GLY A 80 3.80 -23.61 -4.96
CA GLY A 80 4.40 -22.82 -6.04
C GLY A 80 5.84 -22.48 -5.75
N ASP A 81 6.53 -21.88 -6.71
CA ASP A 81 7.90 -21.39 -6.53
C ASP A 81 7.92 -20.16 -5.62
N LEU A 82 6.85 -19.35 -5.67
CA LEU A 82 6.68 -18.17 -4.86
C LEU A 82 5.54 -18.39 -3.85
N ARG A 83 5.79 -18.02 -2.61
CA ARG A 83 4.77 -17.91 -1.56
C ARG A 83 4.47 -16.44 -1.30
N VAL A 84 3.22 -16.06 -1.51
CA VAL A 84 2.73 -14.71 -1.22
C VAL A 84 2.00 -14.76 0.11
N ILE A 85 2.62 -14.25 1.16
CA ILE A 85 2.01 -14.16 2.50
C ILE A 85 1.51 -12.74 2.69
N TYR A 86 0.29 -12.59 3.17
CA TYR A 86 -0.24 -11.29 3.50
C TYR A 86 -1.14 -11.32 4.73
N ALA A 87 -1.23 -10.17 5.39
CA ALA A 87 -2.18 -9.88 6.46
C ALA A 87 -2.90 -8.59 6.13
N LEU A 88 -4.21 -8.62 6.03
CA LEU A 88 -5.06 -7.47 5.75
C LEU A 88 -6.08 -7.31 6.86
N GLY A 89 -6.14 -6.12 7.46
CA GLY A 89 -7.09 -5.82 8.51
C GLY A 89 -7.57 -4.37 8.48
N LEU A 90 -8.72 -4.14 9.09
CA LEU A 90 -9.27 -2.81 9.34
C LEU A 90 -9.20 -2.51 10.83
N GLN A 91 -8.65 -1.36 11.17
CA GLN A 91 -8.66 -0.86 12.53
C GLN A 91 -9.53 0.41 12.60
N ARG A 92 -10.43 0.45 13.56
CA ARG A 92 -11.21 1.66 13.87
C ARG A 92 -10.47 2.43 14.95
N GLN A 93 -10.33 3.73 14.72
CA GLN A 93 -9.73 4.63 15.70
C GLN A 93 -10.70 5.76 16.00
N PRO A 94 -10.82 6.18 17.27
CA PRO A 94 -11.59 7.38 17.58
C PRO A 94 -10.90 8.60 16.97
N GLY A 95 -11.62 9.34 16.14
CA GLY A 95 -11.21 10.61 15.56
C GLY A 95 -11.93 11.79 16.21
N LEU A 96 -11.41 12.99 16.00
CA LEU A 96 -12.05 14.25 16.41
C LEU A 96 -12.19 15.12 15.16
N GLU A 97 -13.43 15.41 14.79
CA GLU A 97 -13.73 16.34 13.70
C GLU A 97 -14.16 17.68 14.29
N MET A 98 -13.54 18.77 13.83
CA MET A 98 -13.91 20.13 14.18
C MET A 98 -14.74 20.74 13.04
N ARG A 99 -16.00 21.03 13.29
CA ARG A 99 -16.89 21.67 12.30
C ARG A 99 -17.24 23.08 12.73
N PRO A 100 -17.12 24.06 11.83
CA PRO A 100 -17.66 25.39 12.11
C PRO A 100 -19.20 25.32 12.08
N VAL A 101 -19.84 25.80 13.12
CA VAL A 101 -21.31 25.93 13.23
C VAL A 101 -21.64 27.41 13.26
N ILE A 102 -22.47 27.83 12.31
CA ILE A 102 -22.95 29.21 12.25
C ILE A 102 -24.25 29.30 13.06
N THR A 103 -24.24 30.16 14.05
CA THR A 103 -25.43 30.47 14.85
C THR A 103 -25.78 31.95 14.71
N GLN A 104 -26.90 32.38 15.30
CA GLN A 104 -27.28 33.80 15.33
C GLN A 104 -26.28 34.68 16.07
N ASP A 105 -25.50 34.08 17.00
CA ASP A 105 -24.53 34.79 17.84
C ASP A 105 -23.09 34.73 17.26
N GLY A 106 -22.88 34.08 16.11
CA GLY A 106 -21.57 34.02 15.46
C GLY A 106 -21.22 32.61 14.96
N VAL A 107 -19.92 32.45 14.66
CA VAL A 107 -19.34 31.17 14.20
C VAL A 107 -18.64 30.51 15.40
N PHE A 108 -19.08 29.30 15.74
CA PHE A 108 -18.49 28.48 16.79
C PHE A 108 -17.88 27.22 16.20
N THR A 109 -16.86 26.69 16.85
CA THR A 109 -16.30 25.37 16.49
C THR A 109 -16.92 24.30 17.36
N GLN A 110 -17.64 23.36 16.73
CA GLN A 110 -18.14 22.17 17.39
C GLN A 110 -17.16 21.02 17.16
N THR A 111 -16.76 20.37 18.26
CA THR A 111 -15.95 19.15 18.19
C THR A 111 -16.88 17.95 18.25
N GLN A 112 -16.79 17.07 17.26
CA GLN A 112 -17.55 15.83 17.17
C GLN A 112 -16.61 14.64 17.19
N LEU A 113 -16.95 13.60 17.96
CA LEU A 113 -16.27 12.31 17.89
C LEU A 113 -16.64 11.64 16.57
N THR A 114 -15.64 11.19 15.83
CA THR A 114 -15.76 10.41 14.60
C THR A 114 -15.07 9.06 14.77
N GLU A 115 -15.41 8.10 13.95
CA GLU A 115 -14.66 6.85 13.84
C GLU A 115 -13.90 6.87 12.52
N ASP A 116 -12.58 6.90 12.62
CA ASP A 116 -11.70 6.78 11.46
C ASP A 116 -11.37 5.30 11.25
N THR A 117 -11.52 4.85 10.01
CA THR A 117 -11.16 3.48 9.65
C THR A 117 -9.81 3.48 8.92
N GLU A 118 -8.85 2.74 9.46
CA GLU A 118 -7.54 2.55 8.86
C GLU A 118 -7.42 1.13 8.32
N ALA A 119 -7.07 1.00 7.02
CA ALA A 119 -6.69 -0.28 6.44
C ALA A 119 -5.20 -0.49 6.62
N ARG A 120 -4.82 -1.68 7.09
CA ARG A 120 -3.42 -2.12 7.24
C ARG A 120 -3.18 -3.35 6.41
N LEU A 121 -2.12 -3.32 5.62
CA LEU A 121 -1.66 -4.43 4.80
C LEU A 121 -0.19 -4.68 5.10
N ALA A 122 0.15 -5.92 5.44
CA ALA A 122 1.50 -6.44 5.36
C ALA A 122 1.55 -7.49 4.26
N LEU A 123 2.48 -7.39 3.33
CA LEU A 123 2.67 -8.31 2.22
C LEU A 123 4.13 -8.73 2.12
N ARG A 124 4.37 -10.02 1.91
CA ARG A 124 5.68 -10.58 1.58
C ARG A 124 5.55 -11.57 0.44
N ILE A 125 6.47 -11.50 -0.51
CA ILE A 125 6.68 -12.56 -1.50
C ILE A 125 7.99 -13.24 -1.17
N LEU A 126 7.95 -14.55 -0.99
CA LEU A 126 9.10 -15.36 -0.64
C LEU A 126 9.39 -16.39 -1.74
N ASP A 127 10.67 -16.71 -1.88
CA ASP A 127 11.11 -17.91 -2.55
C ASP A 127 10.76 -19.12 -1.65
N GLU A 128 9.89 -20.01 -2.14
CA GLU A 128 9.41 -21.14 -1.34
C GLU A 128 10.52 -22.14 -1.03
N SER A 129 11.52 -22.27 -1.90
CA SER A 129 12.59 -23.26 -1.75
C SER A 129 13.53 -22.98 -0.59
N ASN A 130 13.75 -21.70 -0.26
CA ASN A 130 14.73 -21.29 0.75
C ASN A 130 14.22 -20.24 1.75
N GLY A 131 12.97 -19.78 1.59
CA GLY A 131 12.34 -18.79 2.47
C GLY A 131 12.88 -17.36 2.33
N ARG A 132 13.68 -17.06 1.30
CA ARG A 132 14.21 -15.71 1.05
C ARG A 132 13.09 -14.75 0.72
N VAL A 133 13.03 -13.63 1.44
CA VAL A 133 12.08 -12.55 1.12
C VAL A 133 12.53 -11.83 -0.13
N LEU A 134 11.68 -11.85 -1.16
CA LEU A 134 11.92 -11.22 -2.46
C LEU A 134 11.31 -9.83 -2.52
N LEU A 135 10.11 -9.67 -1.95
CA LEU A 135 9.41 -8.39 -1.84
C LEU A 135 8.76 -8.30 -0.46
N GLU A 136 8.85 -7.14 0.15
CA GLU A 136 8.16 -6.81 1.41
C GLU A 136 7.52 -5.44 1.32
N SER A 137 6.30 -5.33 1.82
CA SER A 137 5.59 -4.06 1.95
C SER A 137 4.71 -4.05 3.19
N VAL A 138 4.71 -2.92 3.90
CA VAL A 138 3.77 -2.64 4.98
C VAL A 138 3.12 -1.30 4.67
N LEU A 139 1.80 -1.32 4.50
CA LEU A 139 1.00 -0.17 4.14
C LEU A 139 -0.06 0.10 5.20
N SER A 140 -0.31 1.36 5.44
CA SER A 140 -1.38 1.83 6.30
C SER A 140 -2.06 3.00 5.61
N ARG A 141 -3.39 2.98 5.53
CA ARG A 141 -4.17 4.00 4.85
C ARG A 141 -5.48 4.29 5.57
N GLN A 142 -5.74 5.54 5.86
CA GLN A 142 -7.07 5.98 6.27
C GLN A 142 -8.07 5.82 5.13
N LEU A 143 -9.21 5.21 5.43
CA LEU A 143 -10.31 5.00 4.49
C LEU A 143 -11.40 6.01 4.79
N HIS A 144 -11.69 6.88 3.80
CA HIS A 144 -12.85 7.76 3.84
C HIS A 144 -14.15 7.00 3.49
N ASP A 145 -14.02 5.95 2.67
CA ASP A 145 -15.08 5.01 2.35
C ASP A 145 -14.59 3.59 2.62
N PRO A 146 -15.15 2.89 3.62
CA PRO A 146 -14.78 1.52 3.92
C PRO A 146 -15.28 0.50 2.88
N ALA A 147 -16.14 0.91 1.93
CA ALA A 147 -16.63 0.06 0.86
C ALA A 147 -15.63 -0.01 -0.30
N LEU A 148 -14.45 -0.59 -0.06
CA LEU A 148 -13.44 -0.76 -1.11
C LEU A 148 -13.95 -1.71 -2.20
N THR A 149 -14.00 -1.22 -3.44
CA THR A 149 -14.41 -2.02 -4.61
C THR A 149 -13.27 -2.92 -5.10
N GLN A 150 -13.62 -3.93 -5.92
CA GLN A 150 -12.62 -4.81 -6.54
C GLN A 150 -11.61 -4.00 -7.37
N GLU A 151 -12.08 -2.99 -8.11
CA GLU A 151 -11.22 -2.13 -8.93
C GLU A 151 -10.22 -1.32 -8.09
N ALA A 152 -10.60 -0.95 -6.86
CA ALA A 152 -9.69 -0.27 -5.95
C ALA A 152 -8.57 -1.21 -5.47
N PHE A 153 -8.91 -2.47 -5.17
CA PHE A 153 -7.91 -3.50 -4.86
C PHE A 153 -7.01 -3.79 -6.06
N ASP A 154 -7.58 -3.97 -7.26
CA ASP A 154 -6.82 -4.25 -8.49
C ASP A 154 -5.79 -3.13 -8.75
N ARG A 155 -6.20 -1.85 -8.69
CA ARG A 155 -5.27 -0.71 -8.85
C ARG A 155 -4.21 -0.65 -7.77
N GLY A 156 -4.58 -0.88 -6.52
CA GLY A 156 -3.65 -0.88 -5.39
C GLY A 156 -2.58 -1.96 -5.51
N VAL A 157 -2.98 -3.17 -5.86
CA VAL A 157 -2.07 -4.31 -6.01
C VAL A 157 -1.17 -4.15 -7.23
N VAL A 158 -1.68 -3.66 -8.37
CA VAL A 158 -0.84 -3.34 -9.54
C VAL A 158 0.25 -2.35 -9.17
N GLN A 159 -0.08 -1.30 -8.42
CA GLN A 159 0.91 -0.33 -7.94
C GLN A 159 1.90 -0.94 -6.95
N LEU A 160 1.43 -1.80 -6.04
CA LEU A 160 2.25 -2.50 -5.06
C LEU A 160 3.30 -3.41 -5.71
N LEU A 161 2.89 -4.10 -6.77
CA LEU A 161 3.73 -5.06 -7.49
C LEU A 161 4.44 -4.46 -8.72
N LYS A 162 4.39 -3.14 -8.93
CA LYS A 162 4.92 -2.50 -10.15
C LYS A 162 6.37 -2.87 -10.42
N ASP A 163 7.22 -2.87 -9.39
CA ASP A 163 8.65 -3.13 -9.49
C ASP A 163 9.01 -4.62 -9.39
N PHE A 164 8.04 -5.49 -9.07
CA PHE A 164 8.26 -6.93 -9.09
C PHE A 164 8.44 -7.42 -10.53
N PRO A 165 9.49 -8.22 -10.83
CA PRO A 165 9.83 -8.56 -12.20
C PRO A 165 8.70 -9.27 -12.93
N SER A 166 8.55 -8.97 -14.24
CA SER A 166 7.63 -9.67 -15.13
C SER A 166 8.38 -10.75 -15.89
N ARG A 167 7.73 -11.88 -16.08
CA ARG A 167 8.24 -12.94 -16.95
C ARG A 167 8.03 -12.51 -18.40
N SER A 168 9.08 -12.56 -19.21
CA SER A 168 8.90 -12.50 -20.67
C SER A 168 8.04 -13.69 -21.09
N GLN A 169 6.92 -13.43 -21.72
CA GLN A 169 6.17 -14.53 -22.38
C GLN A 169 7.07 -15.09 -23.48
N PRO A 170 7.17 -16.42 -23.61
CA PRO A 170 7.92 -17.04 -24.68
C PRO A 170 7.32 -16.73 -26.05
#